data_999fbee1501a10bfe10b1f7a9952830c
#
_entry.id   999fbee1501a10bfe10b1f7a9952830c
#
_cell.length_a   1.000
_cell.length_b   1.000
_cell.length_c   1.000
_cell.angle_alpha   90.00
_cell.angle_beta   90.00
_cell.angle_gamma   90.00
#
_symmetry.space_group_name_H-M   'P 1'
#
loop_
_entity.id
_entity.type
_entity.pdbx_description
1 polymer ?
#
loop_
_entity_poly.entity_id
_entity_poly.type
_entity_poly.pdbx_seq_one_letter_code
_entity_poly.pdbx_strand_id
1 'polypeptide(L)'
;MPLPVICHLTDLSGNDEAAFLHACALAAASEARFVTLHGNAPDTDVGLLPDASVVSKRWGRPIAHERICHECCDDVIDTVLDALRRVEPALVVTGSHARHGLAALVHDSRSAAIARNADVPTLIAQNHRRGFVDAATGAIDLRRVHVPAGTRDEAIHGITAARNLLRLAGVQAEIEVIHAISNDAAFEIPDLDVLVTQTHGKVEDVVLAAAQERGARLIVMVSRGHDGILDVLRGSHTEHVIRDAGCPVLYVPMS
;
A
#
# COMPACT_ATOMS: atom_id res chain seq x y z
N MET A 1 7.67 -23.86 2.13
CA MET A 1 6.74 -22.97 1.42
C MET A 1 7.55 -22.10 0.48
N PRO A 2 7.08 -21.76 -0.73
CA PRO A 2 7.78 -20.81 -1.58
C PRO A 2 7.94 -19.47 -0.84
N LEU A 3 9.02 -18.74 -1.15
CA LEU A 3 9.26 -17.41 -0.60
C LEU A 3 8.16 -16.46 -1.11
N PRO A 4 7.70 -15.54 -0.27
CA PRO A 4 6.75 -14.53 -0.72
C PRO A 4 7.38 -13.64 -1.80
N VAL A 5 6.56 -13.11 -2.70
CA VAL A 5 7.01 -12.16 -3.72
C VAL A 5 6.50 -10.78 -3.35
N ILE A 6 7.39 -9.78 -3.37
CA ILE A 6 7.06 -8.36 -3.23
C ILE A 6 7.29 -7.71 -4.59
N CYS A 7 6.26 -7.09 -5.13
CA CYS A 7 6.31 -6.43 -6.43
C CYS A 7 6.25 -4.90 -6.27
N HIS A 8 7.29 -4.20 -6.70
CA HIS A 8 7.30 -2.74 -6.82
C HIS A 8 6.86 -2.34 -8.22
N LEU A 9 5.85 -1.48 -8.31
CA LEU A 9 5.41 -0.90 -9.57
C LEU A 9 6.00 0.51 -9.74
N THR A 10 6.63 0.74 -10.88
CA THR A 10 7.22 2.05 -11.23
C THR A 10 6.72 2.54 -12.57
N ASP A 11 6.52 3.85 -12.69
CA ASP A 11 6.29 4.54 -13.96
C ASP A 11 7.52 5.34 -14.43
N LEU A 12 8.64 5.17 -13.73
CA LEU A 12 9.92 5.86 -14.00
C LEU A 12 9.85 7.39 -13.84
N SER A 13 8.82 7.92 -13.20
CA SER A 13 8.68 9.38 -12.99
C SER A 13 9.65 9.96 -11.96
N GLY A 14 10.37 9.09 -11.22
CA GLY A 14 11.23 9.48 -10.11
C GLY A 14 10.47 9.86 -8.81
N ASN A 15 9.15 9.68 -8.80
CA ASN A 15 8.31 9.98 -7.63
C ASN A 15 7.94 8.73 -6.82
N ASP A 16 8.62 7.62 -7.03
CA ASP A 16 8.38 6.32 -6.41
C ASP A 16 9.54 5.85 -5.51
N GLU A 17 10.52 6.71 -5.24
CA GLU A 17 11.67 6.36 -4.40
C GLU A 17 11.26 5.83 -3.03
N ALA A 18 10.29 6.49 -2.36
CA ALA A 18 9.78 6.01 -1.08
C ALA A 18 9.18 4.61 -1.20
N ALA A 19 8.38 4.35 -2.24
CA ALA A 19 7.79 3.04 -2.48
C ALA A 19 8.86 1.98 -2.73
N PHE A 20 9.86 2.29 -3.54
CA PHE A 20 10.99 1.41 -3.81
C PHE A 20 11.77 1.06 -2.54
N LEU A 21 12.07 2.04 -1.68
CA LEU A 21 12.76 1.81 -0.41
C LEU A 21 11.91 0.96 0.56
N HIS A 22 10.58 1.16 0.60
CA HIS A 22 9.69 0.30 1.38
C HIS A 22 9.70 -1.15 0.87
N ALA A 23 9.63 -1.35 -0.45
CA ALA A 23 9.72 -2.68 -1.05
C ALA A 23 11.07 -3.35 -0.74
N CYS A 24 12.18 -2.63 -0.88
CA CYS A 24 13.52 -3.11 -0.52
C CYS A 24 13.61 -3.53 0.95
N ALA A 25 13.10 -2.70 1.89
CA ALA A 25 13.17 -2.99 3.31
C ALA A 25 12.34 -4.22 3.70
N LEU A 26 11.12 -4.33 3.15
CA LEU A 26 10.25 -5.48 3.38
C LEU A 26 10.86 -6.76 2.77
N ALA A 27 11.43 -6.69 1.56
CA ALA A 27 12.10 -7.82 0.94
C ALA A 27 13.32 -8.28 1.74
N ALA A 28 14.14 -7.34 2.21
CA ALA A 28 15.30 -7.65 3.05
C ALA A 28 14.92 -8.25 4.42
N ALA A 29 13.77 -7.84 4.99
CA ALA A 29 13.29 -8.33 6.29
C ALA A 29 12.67 -9.73 6.21
N SER A 30 11.99 -10.05 5.09
CA SER A 30 11.27 -11.32 4.90
C SER A 30 12.03 -12.34 4.04
N GLU A 31 13.23 -11.98 3.54
CA GLU A 31 13.95 -12.78 2.52
C GLU A 31 13.09 -13.06 1.27
N ALA A 32 12.13 -12.17 0.98
CA ALA A 32 11.22 -12.31 -0.14
C ALA A 32 11.94 -12.15 -1.48
N ARG A 33 11.41 -12.79 -2.52
CA ARG A 33 11.75 -12.44 -3.90
C ARG A 33 11.23 -11.04 -4.18
N PHE A 34 12.10 -10.13 -4.59
CA PHE A 34 11.75 -8.75 -4.92
C PHE A 34 11.75 -8.54 -6.43
N VAL A 35 10.64 -8.04 -6.95
CA VAL A 35 10.45 -7.77 -8.38
C VAL A 35 10.11 -6.30 -8.56
N THR A 36 10.84 -5.58 -9.42
CA THR A 36 10.38 -4.28 -9.94
C THR A 36 9.78 -4.49 -11.31
N LEU A 37 8.53 -4.07 -11.46
CA LEU A 37 7.75 -4.19 -12.70
C LEU A 37 7.44 -2.81 -13.27
N HIS A 38 7.72 -2.67 -14.56
CA HIS A 38 7.33 -1.51 -15.35
C HIS A 38 6.59 -1.97 -16.60
N GLY A 39 5.42 -1.39 -16.85
CA GLY A 39 4.70 -1.55 -18.12
C GLY A 39 4.89 -0.30 -18.96
N ASN A 40 5.46 -0.42 -20.16
CA ASN A 40 5.69 0.71 -21.04
C ASN A 40 5.64 0.33 -22.52
N ALA A 41 5.75 1.35 -23.34
CA ALA A 41 5.93 1.25 -24.78
C ALA A 41 7.22 0.47 -25.14
N PRO A 42 7.28 -0.13 -26.33
CA PRO A 42 8.50 -0.75 -26.86
C PRO A 42 9.70 0.22 -26.70
N ASP A 43 10.87 -0.30 -26.40
CA ASP A 43 12.15 0.41 -26.27
C ASP A 43 12.50 0.99 -24.87
N THR A 44 11.80 0.68 -23.80
CA THR A 44 12.28 1.08 -22.46
C THR A 44 13.46 0.21 -22.03
N ASP A 45 14.61 0.85 -21.83
CA ASP A 45 15.79 0.18 -21.27
C ASP A 45 15.55 -0.27 -19.83
N VAL A 46 15.64 -1.58 -19.57
CA VAL A 46 15.59 -2.16 -18.24
C VAL A 46 16.64 -1.54 -17.29
N GLY A 47 17.72 -0.99 -17.84
CA GLY A 47 18.73 -0.26 -17.09
C GLY A 47 18.22 0.99 -16.38
N LEU A 48 17.09 1.57 -16.84
CA LEU A 48 16.46 2.72 -16.21
C LEU A 48 15.64 2.35 -14.96
N LEU A 49 15.31 1.06 -14.77
CA LEU A 49 14.58 0.61 -13.58
C LEU A 49 15.44 0.76 -12.33
N PRO A 50 14.85 1.15 -11.19
CA PRO A 50 15.55 1.20 -9.92
C PRO A 50 16.28 -0.11 -9.63
N ASP A 51 17.50 -0.01 -9.09
CA ASP A 51 18.35 -1.17 -8.78
C ASP A 51 18.57 -1.30 -7.27
N ALA A 52 18.06 -2.38 -6.70
CA ALA A 52 18.20 -2.67 -5.28
C ALA A 52 19.65 -2.96 -4.85
N SER A 53 20.58 -3.21 -5.78
CA SER A 53 21.99 -3.43 -5.44
C SER A 53 22.63 -2.22 -4.75
N VAL A 54 22.23 -1.01 -5.14
CA VAL A 54 22.69 0.24 -4.52
C VAL A 54 22.19 0.33 -3.06
N VAL A 55 20.91 0.01 -2.85
CA VAL A 55 20.28 0.00 -1.53
C VAL A 55 20.86 -1.11 -0.65
N SER A 56 21.03 -2.32 -1.20
CA SER A 56 21.63 -3.48 -0.56
C SER A 56 23.04 -3.15 -0.02
N LYS A 57 23.88 -2.50 -0.83
CA LYS A 57 25.21 -2.05 -0.41
C LYS A 57 25.13 -1.00 0.70
N ARG A 58 24.23 -0.03 0.58
CA ARG A 58 24.03 1.03 1.59
C ARG A 58 23.63 0.46 2.93
N TRP A 59 22.70 -0.49 2.95
CA TRP A 59 22.14 -1.06 4.18
C TRP A 59 22.93 -2.27 4.70
N GLY A 60 23.88 -2.80 3.93
CA GLY A 60 24.64 -4.00 4.30
C GLY A 60 23.79 -5.25 4.40
N ARG A 61 22.67 -5.31 3.64
CA ARG A 61 21.72 -6.42 3.64
C ARG A 61 21.52 -6.93 2.22
N PRO A 62 21.57 -8.26 1.97
CA PRO A 62 21.30 -8.80 0.65
C PRO A 62 19.82 -8.60 0.28
N ILE A 63 19.58 -8.19 -0.96
CA ILE A 63 18.24 -8.07 -1.55
C ILE A 63 18.29 -8.77 -2.92
N ALA A 64 17.61 -9.91 -3.02
CA ALA A 64 17.45 -10.60 -4.29
C ALA A 64 16.42 -9.84 -5.14
N HIS A 65 16.88 -9.19 -6.21
CA HIS A 65 16.07 -8.27 -6.99
C HIS A 65 16.05 -8.67 -8.47
N GLU A 66 14.86 -8.76 -9.02
CA GLU A 66 14.59 -8.97 -10.44
C GLU A 66 13.89 -7.72 -11.02
N ARG A 67 14.24 -7.33 -12.23
CA ARG A 67 13.66 -6.21 -12.95
C ARG A 67 12.95 -6.71 -14.19
N ILE A 68 11.68 -6.39 -14.32
CA ILE A 68 10.84 -6.82 -15.44
C ILE A 68 10.27 -5.59 -16.12
N CYS A 69 10.53 -5.48 -17.40
CA CYS A 69 9.89 -4.51 -18.28
C CYS A 69 9.02 -5.28 -19.28
N HIS A 70 7.74 -4.96 -19.32
CA HIS A 70 6.83 -5.53 -20.30
C HIS A 70 6.56 -4.52 -21.41
N GLU A 71 6.75 -4.96 -22.63
CA GLU A 71 6.29 -4.22 -23.80
C GLU A 71 4.77 -4.15 -23.77
N CYS A 72 4.24 -2.93 -23.80
CA CYS A 72 2.82 -2.66 -23.81
C CYS A 72 2.37 -2.46 -25.27
N CYS A 73 1.38 -3.23 -25.71
CA CYS A 73 0.85 -3.12 -27.07
C CYS A 73 -0.30 -2.11 -27.16
N ASP A 74 -1.26 -2.11 -26.22
CA ASP A 74 -2.47 -1.29 -26.32
C ASP A 74 -2.87 -0.64 -24.98
N ASP A 75 -2.85 -1.37 -23.84
CA ASP A 75 -3.19 -0.84 -22.52
C ASP A 75 -2.14 -1.22 -21.47
N VAL A 76 -1.55 -0.19 -20.86
CA VAL A 76 -0.52 -0.36 -19.82
C VAL A 76 -1.10 -1.03 -18.57
N ILE A 77 -2.36 -0.75 -18.23
CA ILE A 77 -2.98 -1.31 -17.04
C ILE A 77 -3.17 -2.81 -17.22
N ASP A 78 -3.74 -3.23 -18.34
CA ASP A 78 -3.95 -4.64 -18.63
C ASP A 78 -2.63 -5.41 -18.70
N THR A 79 -1.61 -4.81 -19.32
CA THR A 79 -0.26 -5.39 -19.39
C THR A 79 0.34 -5.61 -18.00
N VAL A 80 0.22 -4.63 -17.11
CA VAL A 80 0.71 -4.74 -15.73
C VAL A 80 -0.10 -5.76 -14.94
N LEU A 81 -1.42 -5.80 -15.08
CA LEU A 81 -2.27 -6.77 -14.41
C LEU A 81 -1.96 -8.21 -14.84
N ASP A 82 -1.73 -8.44 -16.13
CA ASP A 82 -1.31 -9.75 -16.64
C ASP A 82 0.07 -10.17 -16.12
N ALA A 83 1.00 -9.20 -16.01
CA ALA A 83 2.29 -9.45 -15.41
C ALA A 83 2.17 -9.79 -13.91
N LEU A 84 1.33 -9.07 -13.16
CA LEU A 84 1.05 -9.37 -11.75
C LEU A 84 0.44 -10.76 -11.55
N ARG A 85 -0.47 -11.19 -12.43
CA ARG A 85 -1.02 -12.57 -12.39
C ARG A 85 0.05 -13.64 -12.58
N ARG A 86 1.11 -13.37 -13.37
CA ARG A 86 2.23 -14.32 -13.58
C ARG A 86 3.24 -14.29 -12.43
N VAL A 87 3.45 -13.12 -11.84
CA VAL A 87 4.39 -12.91 -10.72
C VAL A 87 3.80 -13.43 -9.40
N GLU A 88 2.47 -13.42 -9.26
CA GLU A 88 1.70 -13.82 -8.07
C GLU A 88 2.26 -13.17 -6.77
N PRO A 89 2.33 -11.83 -6.70
CA PRO A 89 2.91 -11.18 -5.54
C PRO A 89 2.00 -11.32 -4.31
N ALA A 90 2.61 -11.48 -3.14
CA ALA A 90 1.94 -11.39 -1.85
C ALA A 90 1.65 -9.94 -1.45
N LEU A 91 2.40 -8.99 -2.02
CA LEU A 91 2.28 -7.56 -1.78
C LEU A 91 2.73 -6.78 -3.01
N VAL A 92 1.91 -5.84 -3.42
CA VAL A 92 2.30 -4.80 -4.39
C VAL A 92 2.70 -3.54 -3.62
N VAL A 93 3.76 -2.84 -4.06
CA VAL A 93 4.20 -1.56 -3.50
C VAL A 93 4.29 -0.54 -4.63
N THR A 94 3.69 0.62 -4.46
CA THR A 94 3.68 1.67 -5.49
C THR A 94 3.77 3.07 -4.89
N GLY A 95 4.29 4.01 -5.66
CA GLY A 95 4.26 5.42 -5.32
C GLY A 95 2.91 6.06 -5.63
N SER A 96 2.57 7.13 -4.93
CA SER A 96 1.44 7.99 -5.26
C SER A 96 1.94 9.34 -5.78
N HIS A 97 1.45 9.74 -6.96
CA HIS A 97 1.80 11.01 -7.58
C HIS A 97 0.87 12.12 -7.06
N ALA A 98 1.23 12.74 -5.95
CA ALA A 98 0.58 13.97 -5.53
C ALA A 98 1.15 15.17 -6.28
N ARG A 99 0.97 15.25 -7.61
CA ARG A 99 1.28 16.47 -8.37
C ARG A 99 0.02 17.34 -8.49
N HIS A 100 0.09 18.51 -7.82
CA HIS A 100 -0.70 19.72 -8.12
C HIS A 100 -2.18 19.54 -8.49
N GLY A 101 -3.04 19.57 -7.48
CA GLY A 101 -4.45 19.81 -7.68
C GLY A 101 -5.33 18.56 -7.72
N LEU A 102 -6.48 18.70 -7.13
CA LEU A 102 -7.55 17.72 -6.88
C LEU A 102 -7.99 16.85 -8.08
N ALA A 103 -7.67 17.25 -9.31
CA ALA A 103 -8.14 16.57 -10.52
C ALA A 103 -7.25 15.41 -11.02
N ALA A 104 -5.96 15.40 -10.69
CA ALA A 104 -5.02 14.43 -11.26
C ALA A 104 -5.04 13.05 -10.57
N LEU A 105 -5.53 12.98 -9.33
CA LEU A 105 -5.67 11.70 -8.59
C LEU A 105 -6.93 10.92 -8.98
N VAL A 106 -7.96 11.62 -9.48
CA VAL A 106 -9.29 11.04 -9.69
C VAL A 106 -9.45 10.40 -11.07
N HIS A 107 -8.77 10.91 -12.09
CA HIS A 107 -9.05 10.49 -13.46
C HIS A 107 -8.00 9.63 -14.15
N ASP A 108 -6.72 9.59 -13.70
CA ASP A 108 -5.65 8.94 -14.47
C ASP A 108 -4.51 8.31 -13.65
N SER A 109 -4.68 8.02 -12.37
CA SER A 109 -3.63 7.30 -11.64
C SER A 109 -3.65 5.82 -12.01
N ARG A 110 -2.77 5.44 -12.94
CA ARG A 110 -2.52 4.04 -13.33
C ARG A 110 -2.28 3.16 -12.09
N SER A 111 -1.54 3.69 -11.11
CA SER A 111 -1.29 3.00 -9.84
C SER A 111 -2.57 2.69 -9.06
N ALA A 112 -3.52 3.61 -9.01
CA ALA A 112 -4.80 3.39 -8.35
C ALA A 112 -5.68 2.38 -9.12
N ALA A 113 -5.68 2.44 -10.45
CA ALA A 113 -6.40 1.47 -11.28
C ALA A 113 -5.81 0.06 -11.14
N ILE A 114 -4.47 -0.06 -11.09
CA ILE A 114 -3.79 -1.34 -10.88
C ILE A 114 -4.08 -1.88 -9.47
N ALA A 115 -3.97 -1.05 -8.44
CA ALA A 115 -4.26 -1.45 -7.06
C ALA A 115 -5.69 -2.01 -6.89
N ARG A 116 -6.65 -1.43 -7.61
CA ARG A 116 -8.05 -1.87 -7.60
C ARG A 116 -8.29 -3.23 -8.25
N ASN A 117 -7.58 -3.49 -9.35
CA ASN A 117 -7.83 -4.66 -10.19
C ASN A 117 -6.84 -5.80 -9.95
N ALA A 118 -5.83 -5.59 -9.09
CA ALA A 118 -4.79 -6.58 -8.86
C ALA A 118 -5.19 -7.71 -7.90
N ASP A 119 -6.34 -7.59 -7.21
CA ASP A 119 -6.77 -8.53 -6.15
C ASP A 119 -5.68 -8.88 -5.11
N VAL A 120 -4.72 -7.97 -4.96
CA VAL A 120 -3.54 -8.14 -4.08
C VAL A 120 -3.42 -6.92 -3.16
N PRO A 121 -3.11 -7.09 -1.87
CA PRO A 121 -2.81 -5.97 -1.00
C PRO A 121 -1.75 -5.05 -1.63
N THR A 122 -2.05 -3.74 -1.67
CA THR A 122 -1.18 -2.75 -2.31
C THR A 122 -0.78 -1.68 -1.31
N LEU A 123 0.51 -1.58 -1.01
CA LEU A 123 1.09 -0.54 -0.19
C LEU A 123 1.39 0.70 -1.04
N ILE A 124 0.76 1.81 -0.69
CA ILE A 124 0.93 3.10 -1.36
C ILE A 124 1.79 4.00 -0.48
N ALA A 125 3.00 4.31 -0.93
CA ALA A 125 3.95 5.18 -0.22
C ALA A 125 4.24 6.44 -1.03
N GLN A 126 4.12 7.61 -0.38
CA GLN A 126 4.31 8.91 -1.01
C GLN A 126 5.69 9.49 -0.66
N ASN A 127 6.45 9.99 -1.65
CA ASN A 127 7.80 10.54 -1.44
C ASN A 127 7.85 11.72 -0.47
N HIS A 128 6.81 12.55 -0.46
CA HIS A 128 6.75 13.76 0.37
C HIS A 128 6.11 13.54 1.74
N ARG A 129 5.78 12.31 2.06
CA ARG A 129 5.19 11.92 3.35
C ARG A 129 6.14 11.05 4.15
N ARG A 130 5.91 11.02 5.45
CA ARG A 130 6.72 10.20 6.35
C ARG A 130 6.40 8.72 6.17
N GLY A 131 7.34 7.98 5.56
CA GLY A 131 7.28 6.51 5.51
C GLY A 131 7.62 5.85 6.86
N PHE A 132 7.55 4.54 6.89
CA PHE A 132 8.00 3.75 8.05
C PHE A 132 9.39 3.11 7.83
N VAL A 133 10.07 3.44 6.73
CA VAL A 133 11.42 2.97 6.41
C VAL A 133 12.39 4.13 6.51
N ASP A 134 13.48 3.94 7.24
CA ASP A 134 14.60 4.85 7.24
C ASP A 134 15.45 4.66 5.97
N ALA A 135 15.55 5.69 5.16
CA ALA A 135 16.21 5.63 3.85
C ALA A 135 17.73 5.36 3.94
N ALA A 136 18.37 5.73 5.05
CA ALA A 136 19.80 5.55 5.22
C ALA A 136 20.16 4.13 5.66
N THR A 137 19.33 3.50 6.49
CA THR A 137 19.63 2.24 7.17
C THR A 137 18.74 1.08 6.78
N GLY A 138 17.58 1.34 6.15
CA GLY A 138 16.56 0.35 5.89
C GLY A 138 15.82 -0.14 7.13
N ALA A 139 15.99 0.55 8.26
CA ALA A 139 15.28 0.19 9.48
C ALA A 139 13.78 0.47 9.34
N ILE A 140 12.97 -0.49 9.80
CA ILE A 140 11.51 -0.41 9.74
C ILE A 140 11.00 0.11 11.08
N ASP A 141 10.36 1.28 11.09
CA ASP A 141 9.72 1.90 12.25
C ASP A 141 8.19 1.86 12.08
N LEU A 142 7.62 0.68 12.24
CA LEU A 142 6.18 0.42 12.11
C LEU A 142 5.62 0.02 13.48
N ARG A 143 5.34 1.03 14.33
CA ARG A 143 4.92 0.82 15.73
C ARG A 143 3.42 0.86 15.93
N ARG A 144 2.69 1.58 15.08
CA ARG A 144 1.25 1.76 15.18
C ARG A 144 0.58 1.69 13.82
N VAL A 145 -0.45 0.84 13.75
CA VAL A 145 -1.24 0.59 12.54
C VAL A 145 -2.69 0.90 12.85
N HIS A 146 -3.31 1.77 12.06
CA HIS A 146 -4.74 2.05 12.15
C HIS A 146 -5.50 1.27 11.08
N VAL A 147 -6.61 0.67 11.48
CA VAL A 147 -7.52 -0.09 10.63
C VAL A 147 -8.90 0.57 10.69
N PRO A 148 -9.20 1.53 9.80
CA PRO A 148 -10.55 2.04 9.67
C PRO A 148 -11.52 0.93 9.27
N ALA A 149 -12.64 0.82 9.95
CA ALA A 149 -13.65 -0.19 9.65
C ALA A 149 -15.06 0.30 10.00
N GLY A 150 -15.99 0.10 9.08
CA GLY A 150 -17.42 0.34 9.28
C GLY A 150 -18.17 -0.92 9.70
N THR A 151 -17.56 -2.10 9.49
CA THR A 151 -18.16 -3.40 9.83
C THR A 151 -17.13 -4.33 10.46
N ARG A 152 -17.64 -5.37 11.13
CA ARG A 152 -16.79 -6.42 11.72
C ARG A 152 -15.91 -7.12 10.68
N ASP A 153 -16.47 -7.42 9.52
CA ASP A 153 -15.74 -8.14 8.45
C ASP A 153 -14.60 -7.28 7.91
N GLU A 154 -14.82 -5.99 7.69
CA GLU A 154 -13.75 -5.04 7.32
C GLU A 154 -12.65 -5.00 8.37
N ALA A 155 -13.01 -4.95 9.65
CA ALA A 155 -12.04 -4.96 10.73
C ALA A 155 -11.19 -6.24 10.73
N ILE A 156 -11.82 -7.41 10.61
CA ILE A 156 -11.12 -8.71 10.56
C ILE A 156 -10.17 -8.78 9.36
N HIS A 157 -10.62 -8.39 8.16
CA HIS A 157 -9.79 -8.36 6.97
C HIS A 157 -8.62 -7.37 7.11
N GLY A 158 -8.88 -6.18 7.59
CA GLY A 158 -7.86 -5.16 7.80
C GLY A 158 -6.82 -5.57 8.85
N ILE A 159 -7.24 -6.13 9.98
CA ILE A 159 -6.34 -6.65 11.02
C ILE A 159 -5.49 -7.80 10.48
N THR A 160 -6.10 -8.71 9.70
CA THR A 160 -5.38 -9.82 9.07
C THR A 160 -4.33 -9.32 8.10
N ALA A 161 -4.66 -8.36 7.25
CA ALA A 161 -3.71 -7.74 6.32
C ALA A 161 -2.59 -6.98 7.05
N ALA A 162 -2.93 -6.24 8.12
CA ALA A 162 -1.95 -5.59 8.98
C ALA A 162 -0.96 -6.60 9.58
N ARG A 163 -1.45 -7.69 10.17
CA ARG A 163 -0.62 -8.75 10.74
C ARG A 163 0.27 -9.43 9.70
N ASN A 164 -0.22 -9.61 8.47
CA ASN A 164 0.57 -10.17 7.37
C ASN A 164 1.71 -9.23 6.97
N LEU A 165 1.44 -7.92 6.84
CA LEU A 165 2.48 -6.94 6.56
C LEU A 165 3.51 -6.85 7.70
N LEU A 166 3.07 -6.85 8.96
CA LEU A 166 3.97 -6.85 10.12
C LEU A 166 4.88 -8.09 10.14
N ARG A 167 4.35 -9.25 9.74
CA ARG A 167 5.15 -10.48 9.59
C ARG A 167 6.19 -10.35 8.49
N LEU A 168 5.84 -9.79 7.33
CA LEU A 168 6.81 -9.49 6.25
C LEU A 168 7.86 -8.47 6.72
N ALA A 169 7.46 -7.49 7.51
CA ALA A 169 8.38 -6.49 8.06
C ALA A 169 9.27 -7.02 9.20
N GLY A 170 8.96 -8.17 9.76
CA GLY A 170 9.69 -8.75 10.90
C GLY A 170 9.56 -7.92 12.18
N VAL A 171 8.48 -7.15 12.34
CA VAL A 171 8.25 -6.25 13.49
C VAL A 171 6.89 -6.50 14.12
N GLN A 172 6.72 -5.99 15.36
CA GLN A 172 5.44 -5.93 16.05
C GLN A 172 4.96 -4.49 16.13
N ALA A 173 3.65 -4.30 16.08
CA ALA A 173 3.01 -3.00 16.20
C ALA A 173 1.71 -3.13 16.99
N GLU A 174 1.31 -2.02 17.59
CA GLU A 174 -0.04 -1.84 18.11
C GLU A 174 -1.01 -1.68 16.93
N ILE A 175 -2.04 -2.51 16.86
CA ILE A 175 -3.10 -2.40 15.86
C ILE A 175 -4.31 -1.80 16.54
N GLU A 176 -4.85 -0.74 15.98
CA GLU A 176 -6.02 -0.03 16.48
C GLU A 176 -7.08 0.07 15.39
N VAL A 177 -8.30 -0.39 15.70
CA VAL A 177 -9.46 -0.22 14.81
C VAL A 177 -10.07 1.16 15.06
N ILE A 178 -10.26 1.92 13.99
CA ILE A 178 -10.89 3.24 14.01
C ILE A 178 -12.28 3.13 13.39
N HIS A 179 -13.30 3.32 14.21
CA HIS A 179 -14.69 3.32 13.75
C HIS A 179 -15.29 4.73 13.81
N ALA A 180 -15.70 5.23 12.65
CA ALA A 180 -16.45 6.48 12.54
C ALA A 180 -17.94 6.20 12.76
N ILE A 181 -18.51 6.72 13.84
CA ILE A 181 -19.92 6.53 14.18
C ILE A 181 -20.77 7.45 13.30
N SER A 182 -21.61 6.86 12.46
CA SER A 182 -22.59 7.58 11.64
C SER A 182 -24.02 7.51 12.20
N ASN A 183 -24.27 6.52 13.02
CA ASN A 183 -25.54 6.29 13.72
C ASN A 183 -25.24 5.61 15.06
N ASP A 184 -26.18 5.62 16.01
CA ASP A 184 -25.98 5.10 17.38
C ASP A 184 -25.83 3.56 17.48
N ALA A 185 -25.51 2.88 16.39
CA ALA A 185 -25.26 1.44 16.40
C ALA A 185 -23.91 1.15 17.07
N ALA A 186 -23.92 0.33 18.10
CA ALA A 186 -22.69 -0.14 18.74
C ALA A 186 -21.84 -0.95 17.77
N PHE A 187 -20.56 -0.63 17.69
CA PHE A 187 -19.58 -1.36 16.92
C PHE A 187 -18.74 -2.20 17.89
N GLU A 188 -18.99 -3.49 17.91
CA GLU A 188 -18.27 -4.44 18.75
C GLU A 188 -17.50 -5.43 17.89
N ILE A 189 -16.25 -5.66 18.25
CA ILE A 189 -15.40 -6.70 17.66
C ILE A 189 -15.05 -7.67 18.79
N PRO A 190 -15.87 -8.72 19.00
CA PRO A 190 -15.56 -9.71 20.00
C PRO A 190 -14.31 -10.50 19.62
N ASP A 191 -13.55 -10.91 20.61
CA ASP A 191 -12.41 -11.85 20.53
C ASP A 191 -11.20 -11.40 19.67
N LEU A 192 -11.05 -10.11 19.42
CA LEU A 192 -9.85 -9.56 18.82
C LEU A 192 -9.06 -8.78 19.88
N ASP A 193 -7.83 -9.19 20.12
CA ASP A 193 -6.90 -8.48 21.01
C ASP A 193 -6.34 -7.23 20.33
N VAL A 194 -7.22 -6.26 20.08
CA VAL A 194 -6.92 -4.96 19.46
C VAL A 194 -7.74 -3.86 20.13
N LEU A 195 -7.15 -2.66 20.19
CA LEU A 195 -7.86 -1.47 20.63
C LEU A 195 -8.90 -1.04 19.59
N VAL A 196 -10.10 -0.69 20.04
CA VAL A 196 -11.16 -0.11 19.19
C VAL A 196 -11.46 1.30 19.67
N THR A 197 -11.31 2.26 18.80
CA THR A 197 -11.69 3.65 19.04
C THR A 197 -12.88 4.01 18.18
N GLN A 198 -13.90 4.58 18.81
CA GLN A 198 -15.14 5.01 18.18
C GLN A 198 -15.28 6.51 18.33
N THR A 199 -15.50 7.23 17.22
CA THR A 199 -15.60 8.69 17.21
C THR A 199 -16.68 9.13 16.23
N HIS A 200 -17.51 10.10 16.63
CA HIS A 200 -18.50 10.70 15.72
C HIS A 200 -17.81 11.58 14.68
N GLY A 201 -18.23 11.48 13.44
CA GLY A 201 -17.74 12.33 12.36
C GLY A 201 -17.75 11.64 11.01
N LYS A 202 -17.28 12.36 10.00
CA LYS A 202 -17.05 11.77 8.68
C LYS A 202 -15.86 10.83 8.73
N VAL A 203 -15.96 9.73 8.02
CA VAL A 203 -14.95 8.65 8.05
C VAL A 203 -13.54 9.18 7.77
N GLU A 204 -13.37 9.95 6.70
CA GLU A 204 -12.08 10.51 6.31
C GLU A 204 -11.49 11.43 7.38
N ASP A 205 -12.30 12.30 7.95
CA ASP A 205 -11.87 13.26 8.98
C ASP A 205 -11.44 12.52 10.26
N VAL A 206 -12.25 11.55 10.70
CA VAL A 206 -11.96 10.73 11.89
C VAL A 206 -10.68 9.92 11.72
N VAL A 207 -10.51 9.29 10.55
CA VAL A 207 -9.32 8.46 10.25
C VAL A 207 -8.05 9.31 10.21
N LEU A 208 -8.09 10.44 9.50
CA LEU A 208 -6.92 11.31 9.34
C LEU A 208 -6.54 11.98 10.68
N ALA A 209 -7.54 12.46 11.45
CA ALA A 209 -7.30 13.03 12.77
C ALA A 209 -6.69 11.99 13.73
N ALA A 210 -7.27 10.78 13.82
CA ALA A 210 -6.73 9.70 14.65
C ALA A 210 -5.30 9.34 14.24
N ALA A 211 -5.03 9.25 12.93
CA ALA A 211 -3.69 8.92 12.44
C ALA A 211 -2.65 9.99 12.81
N GLN A 212 -3.01 11.25 12.74
CA GLN A 212 -2.14 12.37 13.13
C GLN A 212 -1.93 12.44 14.64
N GLU A 213 -3.00 12.43 15.42
CA GLU A 213 -2.97 12.59 16.88
C GLU A 213 -2.25 11.45 17.58
N ARG A 214 -2.43 10.23 17.10
CA ARG A 214 -1.87 9.02 17.71
C ARG A 214 -0.61 8.52 17.05
N GLY A 215 -0.15 9.20 15.99
CA GLY A 215 1.10 8.92 15.30
C GLY A 215 1.10 7.58 14.57
N ALA A 216 0.02 7.29 13.82
CA ALA A 216 -0.03 6.11 12.96
C ALA A 216 1.13 6.13 11.95
N ARG A 217 1.71 4.96 11.73
CA ARG A 217 2.80 4.75 10.75
C ARG A 217 2.29 4.03 9.50
N LEU A 218 1.09 3.49 9.57
CA LEU A 218 0.38 2.83 8.49
C LEU A 218 -1.12 2.95 8.74
N ILE A 219 -1.88 3.20 7.68
CA ILE A 219 -3.33 3.04 7.66
C ILE A 219 -3.66 1.87 6.73
N VAL A 220 -4.54 0.96 7.17
CA VAL A 220 -4.99 -0.19 6.38
C VAL A 220 -6.43 0.02 5.97
N MET A 221 -6.66 0.32 4.69
CA MET A 221 -7.99 0.55 4.12
C MET A 221 -8.50 -0.70 3.42
N VAL A 222 -9.59 -1.25 3.90
CA VAL A 222 -10.28 -2.38 3.26
C VAL A 222 -11.34 -1.85 2.29
N SER A 223 -11.37 -2.38 1.08
CA SER A 223 -12.33 -2.01 0.06
C SER A 223 -13.21 -3.19 -0.33
N ARG A 224 -14.53 -3.03 -0.26
CA ARG A 224 -15.48 -4.00 -0.79
C ARG A 224 -15.51 -3.89 -2.31
N GLY A 225 -14.86 -4.84 -3.02
CA GLY A 225 -15.07 -5.00 -4.44
C GLY A 225 -16.42 -5.65 -4.67
N HIS A 226 -17.31 -5.06 -5.42
CA HIS A 226 -18.30 -5.71 -6.32
C HIS A 226 -19.49 -4.84 -6.71
N ASP A 227 -19.83 -3.77 -6.01
CA ASP A 227 -20.93 -2.91 -6.46
C ASP A 227 -20.41 -1.57 -6.99
N GLY A 228 -19.95 -1.57 -8.23
CA GLY A 228 -19.59 -0.36 -8.96
C GLY A 228 -18.17 0.14 -8.67
N ILE A 229 -17.16 -0.57 -9.17
CA ILE A 229 -15.73 -0.23 -9.08
C ILE A 229 -15.39 1.22 -9.50
N LEU A 230 -16.23 1.84 -10.30
CA LEU A 230 -16.08 3.23 -10.73
C LEU A 230 -16.63 4.24 -9.72
N ASP A 231 -17.59 3.88 -8.88
CA ASP A 231 -18.23 4.81 -7.93
C ASP A 231 -17.57 4.80 -6.54
N VAL A 232 -16.99 3.68 -6.11
CA VAL A 232 -16.36 3.55 -4.77
C VAL A 232 -15.07 4.35 -4.64
N LEU A 233 -14.41 4.68 -5.74
CA LEU A 233 -13.17 5.48 -5.72
C LEU A 233 -13.31 6.89 -6.28
N ARG A 234 -14.44 7.24 -6.89
CA ARG A 234 -14.76 8.63 -7.24
C ARG A 234 -15.34 9.33 -6.03
N GLY A 235 -14.49 10.03 -5.26
CA GLY A 235 -14.90 10.74 -4.04
C GLY A 235 -15.09 9.83 -2.83
N SER A 236 -14.54 8.62 -2.83
CA SER A 236 -14.64 7.69 -1.71
C SER A 236 -13.75 8.11 -0.54
N HIS A 237 -14.14 7.69 0.66
CA HIS A 237 -13.35 7.89 1.89
C HIS A 237 -11.91 7.37 1.73
N THR A 238 -11.73 6.24 1.01
CA THR A 238 -10.41 5.64 0.75
C THR A 238 -9.52 6.56 -0.08
N GLU A 239 -10.05 7.20 -1.11
CA GLU A 239 -9.29 8.13 -1.95
C GLU A 239 -8.83 9.36 -1.16
N HIS A 240 -9.72 9.95 -0.34
CA HIS A 240 -9.38 11.06 0.53
C HIS A 240 -8.28 10.67 1.53
N VAL A 241 -8.39 9.49 2.16
CA VAL A 241 -7.38 9.00 3.08
C VAL A 241 -6.04 8.77 2.38
N ILE A 242 -6.01 8.11 1.20
CA ILE A 242 -4.76 7.91 0.45
C ILE A 242 -4.09 9.23 0.10
N ARG A 243 -4.86 10.24 -0.31
CA ARG A 243 -4.33 11.55 -0.69
C ARG A 243 -3.78 12.33 0.51
N ASP A 244 -4.51 12.34 1.62
CA ASP A 244 -4.26 13.26 2.73
C ASP A 244 -3.54 12.62 3.93
N ALA A 245 -3.39 11.30 3.95
CA ALA A 245 -2.66 10.58 4.99
C ALA A 245 -1.21 11.07 5.11
N GLY A 246 -0.76 11.26 6.36
CA GLY A 246 0.63 11.60 6.68
C GLY A 246 1.59 10.41 6.67
N CYS A 247 1.10 9.21 6.41
CA CYS A 247 1.85 7.95 6.40
C CYS A 247 1.38 7.06 5.23
N PRO A 248 2.11 5.98 4.91
CA PRO A 248 1.69 5.02 3.90
C PRO A 248 0.31 4.42 4.17
N VAL A 249 -0.37 4.04 3.09
CA VAL A 249 -1.68 3.39 3.14
C VAL A 249 -1.58 2.02 2.49
N LEU A 250 -1.99 0.97 3.21
CA LEU A 250 -2.19 -0.36 2.66
C LEU A 250 -3.63 -0.49 2.19
N TYR A 251 -3.82 -0.56 0.90
CA TYR A 251 -5.11 -0.87 0.29
C TYR A 251 -5.29 -2.39 0.25
N VAL A 252 -6.43 -2.88 0.73
CA VAL A 252 -6.73 -4.32 0.82
C VAL A 252 -8.03 -4.59 0.07
N PRO A 253 -8.00 -5.30 -1.06
CA PRO A 253 -9.21 -5.74 -1.73
C PRO A 253 -9.92 -6.77 -0.86
N MET A 254 -11.25 -6.69 -0.80
CA MET A 254 -12.10 -7.65 -0.15
C MET A 254 -12.81 -8.44 -1.26
N SER A 255 -12.33 -9.64 -1.51
CA SER A 255 -12.94 -10.60 -2.44
C SER A 255 -14.18 -11.29 -1.86
#